data_d97ab1357d09c6a2b99aea8c5ab34df3
#
_entry.id   d97ab1357d09c6a2b99aea8c5ab34df3
#
_cell.length_a   1.000
_cell.length_b   1.000
_cell.length_c   1.000
_cell.angle_alpha   90.00
_cell.angle_beta   90.00
_cell.angle_gamma   90.00
#
_symmetry.space_group_name_H-M   'P 1'
#
loop_
_entity.id
_entity.type
_entity.pdbx_description
1 polymer ?
#
loop_
_entity_poly.entity_id
_entity_poly.type
_entity_poly.pdbx_seq_one_letter_code
_entity_poly.pdbx_strand_id
1 'polypeptide(L)'
;MITFVKKELTMLDSLKKIAIGSDHAGYKYKEYLKKYLQSQQFTITDFGTDSEESIDYPDPVHPLARAVDNQDFDKGIIICGSGNGVAIVANKYKMVRAAVCWNEEITMLARQHNDANIIALPARFISPEQALSFLQIFLTTDFEGGRHLRRVEKISQTL
;
A
#
# COMPACT_ATOMS: atom_id res chain seq x y z
N MET A 1 0.17 0.60 28.33
CA MET A 1 -0.59 1.52 27.46
C MET A 1 0.26 2.66 26.89
N ILE A 2 1.03 3.39 27.71
CA ILE A 2 1.86 4.53 27.26
C ILE A 2 2.99 4.14 26.30
N THR A 3 3.56 2.93 26.41
CA THR A 3 4.68 2.46 25.57
C THR A 3 4.24 2.08 24.14
N PHE A 4 3.02 1.55 23.98
CA PHE A 4 2.46 1.19 22.67
C PHE A 4 2.14 2.44 21.83
N VAL A 5 1.48 3.43 22.41
CA VAL A 5 1.13 4.70 21.75
C VAL A 5 2.39 5.47 21.33
N LYS A 6 3.46 5.43 22.16
CA LYS A 6 4.74 6.07 21.84
C LYS A 6 5.48 5.39 20.67
N LYS A 7 5.36 4.06 20.53
CA LYS A 7 5.98 3.31 19.44
C LYS A 7 5.24 3.53 18.12
N GLU A 8 3.91 3.60 18.16
CA GLU A 8 3.09 3.95 16.97
C GLU A 8 3.39 5.37 16.47
N LEU A 9 3.50 6.35 17.37
CA LEU A 9 3.83 7.73 17.00
C LEU A 9 5.21 7.84 16.35
N THR A 10 6.24 7.14 16.89
CA THR A 10 7.61 7.20 16.34
C THR A 10 7.76 6.50 14.99
N MET A 11 6.93 5.50 14.67
CA MET A 11 6.95 4.85 13.35
C MET A 11 6.26 5.70 12.28
N LEU A 12 5.13 6.31 12.61
CA LEU A 12 4.43 7.23 11.71
C LEU A 12 5.28 8.48 11.41
N ASP A 13 6.08 8.95 12.37
CA ASP A 13 7.00 10.08 12.18
C ASP A 13 8.15 9.79 11.20
N SER A 14 8.49 8.52 10.96
CA SER A 14 9.52 8.12 10.00
C SER A 14 8.99 7.94 8.57
N LEU A 15 7.70 7.61 8.41
CA LEU A 15 7.04 7.46 7.12
C LEU A 15 6.57 8.82 6.61
N LYS A 16 7.29 9.42 5.68
CA LYS A 16 7.01 10.79 5.24
C LYS A 16 6.25 10.89 3.93
N LYS A 17 6.45 9.96 3.00
CA LYS A 17 5.93 10.05 1.64
C LYS A 17 5.13 8.81 1.24
N ILE A 18 3.86 9.02 0.93
CA ILE A 18 2.92 7.98 0.47
C ILE A 18 2.47 8.27 -0.95
N ALA A 19 2.60 7.28 -1.83
CA ALA A 19 2.00 7.28 -3.15
C ALA A 19 0.63 6.59 -3.10
N ILE A 20 -0.40 7.19 -3.68
CA ILE A 20 -1.73 6.59 -3.76
C ILE A 20 -2.30 6.68 -5.17
N GLY A 21 -2.97 5.63 -5.61
CA GLY A 21 -3.63 5.58 -6.91
C GLY A 21 -4.74 4.54 -6.94
N SER A 22 -5.68 4.71 -7.86
CA SER A 22 -6.77 3.77 -8.07
C SER A 22 -7.29 3.81 -9.50
N ASP A 23 -8.01 2.78 -9.91
CA ASP A 23 -8.94 2.89 -11.02
C ASP A 23 -10.27 3.52 -10.57
N HIS A 24 -11.25 3.57 -11.48
CA HIS A 24 -12.58 4.11 -11.21
C HIS A 24 -13.32 3.36 -10.09
N ALA A 25 -13.14 2.04 -9.95
CA ALA A 25 -13.79 1.25 -8.90
C ALA A 25 -13.23 1.57 -7.51
N GLY A 26 -11.97 1.98 -7.45
CA GLY A 26 -11.28 2.36 -6.19
C GLY A 26 -11.35 3.85 -5.86
N TYR A 27 -11.88 4.69 -6.74
CA TYR A 27 -11.81 6.14 -6.59
C TYR A 27 -12.35 6.66 -5.25
N LYS A 28 -13.56 6.25 -4.85
CA LYS A 28 -14.16 6.68 -3.57
C LYS A 28 -13.33 6.24 -2.36
N TYR A 29 -12.77 5.04 -2.41
CA TYR A 29 -11.89 4.52 -1.36
C TYR A 29 -10.57 5.33 -1.30
N LYS A 30 -10.00 5.65 -2.46
CA LYS A 30 -8.81 6.49 -2.56
C LYS A 30 -9.06 7.85 -1.89
N GLU A 31 -10.15 8.52 -2.22
CA GLU A 31 -10.49 9.82 -1.62
C GLU A 31 -10.74 9.73 -0.11
N TYR A 32 -11.38 8.65 0.35
CA TYR A 32 -11.60 8.40 1.77
C TYR A 32 -10.28 8.21 2.53
N LEU A 33 -9.38 7.37 2.01
CA LEU A 33 -8.08 7.12 2.63
C LEU A 33 -7.15 8.33 2.57
N LYS A 34 -7.21 9.14 1.50
CA LYS A 34 -6.46 10.41 1.41
C LYS A 34 -6.80 11.36 2.53
N LYS A 35 -8.09 11.53 2.86
CA LYS A 35 -8.53 12.39 3.97
C LYS A 35 -7.94 11.94 5.30
N TYR A 36 -7.93 10.64 5.56
CA TYR A 36 -7.29 10.09 6.76
C TYR A 36 -5.78 10.40 6.77
N LEU A 37 -5.07 10.08 5.70
CA LEU A 37 -3.62 10.31 5.62
C LEU A 37 -3.26 11.79 5.78
N GLN A 38 -4.04 12.69 5.20
CA GLN A 38 -3.88 14.14 5.37
C GLN A 38 -4.07 14.55 6.84
N SER A 39 -5.07 13.99 7.53
CA SER A 39 -5.30 14.27 8.96
C SER A 39 -4.14 13.78 9.85
N GLN A 40 -3.40 12.78 9.39
CA GLN A 40 -2.19 12.25 10.04
C GLN A 40 -0.89 12.92 9.55
N GLN A 41 -0.99 14.00 8.78
CA GLN A 41 0.14 14.81 8.28
C GLN A 41 1.11 14.08 7.33
N PHE A 42 0.67 13.01 6.65
CA PHE A 42 1.47 12.39 5.60
C PHE A 42 1.58 13.30 4.37
N THR A 43 2.74 13.29 3.74
CA THR A 43 2.93 13.86 2.40
C THR A 43 2.44 12.83 1.38
N ILE A 44 1.39 13.19 0.61
CA ILE A 44 0.72 12.28 -0.32
C ILE A 44 0.90 12.79 -1.75
N THR A 45 1.26 11.89 -2.66
CA THR A 45 1.12 12.13 -4.10
C THR A 45 0.07 11.19 -4.66
N ASP A 46 -0.95 11.77 -5.27
CA ASP A 46 -2.06 11.07 -5.92
C ASP A 46 -1.74 10.89 -7.43
N PHE A 47 -1.65 9.63 -7.84
CA PHE A 47 -1.37 9.24 -9.22
C PHE A 47 -2.64 9.04 -10.07
N GLY A 48 -3.82 9.31 -9.52
CA GLY A 48 -5.13 9.19 -10.19
C GLY A 48 -5.84 7.88 -9.81
N THR A 49 -7.04 7.65 -10.30
CA THR A 49 -7.82 8.58 -11.15
C THR A 49 -8.49 9.69 -10.33
N ASP A 50 -9.04 10.70 -11.04
CA ASP A 50 -9.71 11.86 -10.42
C ASP A 50 -11.23 11.75 -10.48
N SER A 51 -11.79 10.66 -11.03
CA SER A 51 -13.23 10.48 -11.22
C SER A 51 -13.64 9.02 -11.18
N GLU A 52 -14.95 8.78 -11.22
CA GLU A 52 -15.55 7.44 -11.35
C GLU A 52 -15.71 6.99 -12.82
N GLU A 53 -15.22 7.78 -13.78
CA GLU A 53 -15.22 7.37 -15.18
C GLU A 53 -14.26 6.20 -15.42
N SER A 54 -14.68 5.25 -16.24
CA SER A 54 -13.89 4.04 -16.50
C SER A 54 -12.52 4.36 -17.11
N ILE A 55 -11.48 3.85 -16.48
CA ILE A 55 -10.11 3.89 -16.95
C ILE A 55 -9.44 2.52 -16.84
N ASP A 56 -8.35 2.36 -17.56
CA ASP A 56 -7.52 1.17 -17.44
C ASP A 56 -6.65 1.26 -16.19
N TYR A 57 -6.79 0.29 -15.29
CA TYR A 57 -6.07 0.27 -14.02
C TYR A 57 -4.54 0.35 -14.12
N PRO A 58 -3.87 -0.14 -15.20
CA PRO A 58 -2.43 0.01 -15.32
C PRO A 58 -1.95 1.46 -15.43
N ASP A 59 -2.77 2.36 -15.97
CA ASP A 59 -2.36 3.74 -16.23
C ASP A 59 -1.92 4.50 -14.97
N PRO A 60 -2.69 4.52 -13.87
CA PRO A 60 -2.24 5.13 -12.63
C PRO A 60 -1.20 4.28 -11.88
N VAL A 61 -1.21 2.94 -12.07
CA VAL A 61 -0.35 2.04 -11.29
C VAL A 61 1.09 2.03 -11.77
N HIS A 62 1.34 2.08 -13.08
CA HIS A 62 2.71 2.10 -13.61
C HIS A 62 3.56 3.27 -13.07
N PRO A 63 3.13 4.54 -13.15
CA PRO A 63 3.92 5.63 -12.60
C PRO A 63 4.08 5.55 -11.09
N LEU A 64 3.06 5.12 -10.35
CA LEU A 64 3.12 4.93 -8.91
C LEU A 64 4.14 3.84 -8.53
N ALA A 65 4.05 2.67 -9.16
CA ALA A 65 4.95 1.55 -8.87
C ALA A 65 6.41 1.89 -9.22
N ARG A 66 6.63 2.61 -10.32
CA ARG A 66 7.97 3.10 -10.69
C ARG A 66 8.54 4.05 -9.64
N ALA A 67 7.72 4.94 -9.10
CA ALA A 67 8.15 5.88 -8.07
C ALA A 67 8.52 5.15 -6.74
N VAL A 68 7.76 4.11 -6.38
CA VAL A 68 8.12 3.25 -5.23
C VAL A 68 9.36 2.42 -5.52
N ASP A 69 9.50 1.87 -6.72
CA ASP A 69 10.69 1.14 -7.17
C ASP A 69 11.98 1.98 -7.09
N ASN A 70 11.87 3.25 -7.46
CA ASN A 70 12.96 4.24 -7.37
C ASN A 70 13.23 4.74 -5.94
N GLN A 71 12.44 4.32 -4.95
CA GLN A 71 12.51 4.76 -3.55
C GLN A 71 12.17 6.26 -3.35
N ASP A 72 11.39 6.85 -4.27
CA ASP A 72 10.88 8.21 -4.11
C ASP A 72 9.78 8.30 -3.04
N PHE A 73 9.15 7.16 -2.72
CA PHE A 73 8.10 6.99 -1.73
C PHE A 73 8.38 5.80 -0.82
N ASP A 74 8.03 5.94 0.47
CA ASP A 74 8.22 4.88 1.47
C ASP A 74 7.22 3.74 1.30
N LYS A 75 5.97 4.08 0.95
CA LYS A 75 4.87 3.14 0.76
C LYS A 75 3.96 3.59 -0.39
N GLY A 76 3.32 2.61 -1.00
CA GLY A 76 2.28 2.80 -2.01
C GLY A 76 0.94 2.19 -1.60
N ILE A 77 -0.14 2.81 -2.05
CA ILE A 77 -1.51 2.34 -1.88
C ILE A 77 -2.15 2.30 -3.27
N ILE A 78 -2.61 1.14 -3.68
CA ILE A 78 -3.28 0.93 -4.97
C ILE A 78 -4.64 0.26 -4.74
N ILE A 79 -5.65 0.72 -5.44
CA ILE A 79 -7.03 0.29 -5.21
C ILE A 79 -7.72 0.04 -6.54
N CYS A 80 -8.34 -1.12 -6.69
CA CYS A 80 -9.28 -1.40 -7.79
C CYS A 80 -10.41 -2.31 -7.29
N GLY A 81 -11.25 -2.79 -8.16
CA GLY A 81 -12.39 -3.63 -7.77
C GLY A 81 -12.00 -4.88 -7.00
N SER A 82 -11.00 -5.63 -7.45
CA SER A 82 -10.53 -6.88 -6.81
C SER A 82 -9.15 -6.77 -6.15
N GLY A 83 -8.41 -5.70 -6.40
CA GLY A 83 -7.01 -5.56 -5.97
C GLY A 83 -6.01 -6.37 -6.78
N ASN A 84 -6.47 -7.35 -7.58
CA ASN A 84 -5.59 -8.27 -8.30
C ASN A 84 -4.82 -7.59 -9.43
N GLY A 85 -5.53 -6.92 -10.35
CA GLY A 85 -4.92 -6.31 -11.54
C GLY A 85 -3.86 -5.27 -11.16
N VAL A 86 -4.18 -4.40 -10.21
CA VAL A 86 -3.23 -3.38 -9.73
C VAL A 86 -2.00 -4.00 -9.06
N ALA A 87 -2.16 -5.09 -8.30
CA ALA A 87 -1.05 -5.80 -7.69
C ALA A 87 -0.16 -6.49 -8.75
N ILE A 88 -0.76 -7.10 -9.77
CA ILE A 88 -0.04 -7.74 -10.88
C ILE A 88 0.84 -6.71 -11.61
N VAL A 89 0.29 -5.53 -11.92
CA VAL A 89 1.04 -4.45 -12.57
C VAL A 89 2.17 -3.94 -11.69
N ALA A 90 1.87 -3.65 -10.43
CA ALA A 90 2.86 -3.11 -9.49
C ALA A 90 4.05 -4.08 -9.29
N ASN A 91 3.80 -5.38 -9.23
CA ASN A 91 4.83 -6.40 -9.04
C ASN A 91 5.71 -6.66 -10.28
N LYS A 92 5.50 -5.95 -11.39
CA LYS A 92 6.45 -5.95 -12.53
C LYS A 92 7.72 -5.14 -12.25
N TYR A 93 7.73 -4.33 -11.21
CA TYR A 93 8.85 -3.50 -10.81
C TYR A 93 9.71 -4.22 -9.77
N LYS A 94 11.03 -4.19 -9.97
CA LYS A 94 12.00 -5.04 -9.27
C LYS A 94 11.96 -4.93 -7.75
N MET A 95 11.86 -3.69 -7.23
CA MET A 95 11.88 -3.43 -5.79
C MET A 95 10.47 -3.33 -5.19
N VAL A 96 9.43 -3.51 -6.00
CA VAL A 96 8.04 -3.48 -5.53
C VAL A 96 7.61 -4.86 -5.03
N ARG A 97 7.00 -4.86 -3.86
CA ARG A 97 6.30 -6.00 -3.26
C ARG A 97 4.90 -5.55 -2.89
N ALA A 98 3.98 -5.69 -3.87
CA ALA A 98 2.58 -5.35 -3.70
C ALA A 98 1.80 -6.58 -3.22
N ALA A 99 1.07 -6.42 -2.12
CA ALA A 99 0.25 -7.47 -1.55
C ALA A 99 -1.23 -7.09 -1.59
N VAL A 100 -2.07 -8.00 -2.07
CA VAL A 100 -3.53 -7.86 -1.98
C VAL A 100 -3.96 -8.16 -0.55
N CYS A 101 -4.60 -7.19 0.10
CA CYS A 101 -5.00 -7.29 1.50
C CYS A 101 -6.52 -7.19 1.62
N TRP A 102 -7.15 -8.24 2.13
CA TRP A 102 -8.62 -8.36 2.27
C TRP A 102 -9.08 -8.67 3.69
N ASN A 103 -8.14 -8.84 4.61
CA ASN A 103 -8.39 -8.94 6.05
C ASN A 103 -7.15 -8.47 6.84
N GLU A 104 -7.31 -8.31 8.14
CA GLU A 104 -6.26 -7.78 9.02
C GLU A 104 -5.04 -8.70 9.13
N GLU A 105 -5.28 -10.02 9.25
CA GLU A 105 -4.19 -11.00 9.39
C GLU A 105 -3.30 -11.03 8.15
N ILE A 106 -3.88 -11.11 6.95
CA ILE A 106 -3.12 -11.09 5.69
C ILE A 106 -2.34 -9.78 5.55
N THR A 107 -2.93 -8.66 5.96
CA THR A 107 -2.26 -7.35 5.91
C THR A 107 -1.05 -7.32 6.84
N MET A 108 -1.20 -7.81 8.05
CA MET A 108 -0.10 -7.91 9.02
C MET A 108 1.02 -8.81 8.49
N LEU A 109 0.67 -10.00 7.97
CA LEU A 109 1.64 -10.95 7.42
C LEU A 109 2.37 -10.41 6.18
N ALA A 110 1.69 -9.64 5.32
CA ALA A 110 2.31 -8.98 4.18
C ALA A 110 3.48 -8.06 4.60
N ARG A 111 3.34 -7.40 5.74
CA ARG A 111 4.41 -6.59 6.32
C ARG A 111 5.45 -7.43 7.03
N GLN A 112 5.03 -8.27 7.98
CA GLN A 112 5.93 -9.06 8.83
C GLN A 112 6.81 -10.01 8.04
N HIS A 113 6.25 -10.70 7.06
CA HIS A 113 6.93 -11.77 6.33
C HIS A 113 7.51 -11.34 4.98
N ASN A 114 6.83 -10.43 4.26
CA ASN A 114 7.19 -10.10 2.89
C ASN A 114 7.77 -8.68 2.74
N ASP A 115 7.79 -7.90 3.80
CA ASP A 115 8.16 -6.49 3.74
C ASP A 115 7.46 -5.76 2.58
N ALA A 116 6.16 -6.02 2.41
CA ALA A 116 5.39 -5.42 1.33
C ALA A 116 5.45 -3.89 1.44
N ASN A 117 5.80 -3.23 0.34
CA ASN A 117 5.89 -1.77 0.27
C ASN A 117 4.71 -1.13 -0.46
N ILE A 118 3.85 -1.94 -1.09
CA ILE A 118 2.57 -1.50 -1.66
C ILE A 118 1.45 -2.38 -1.12
N ILE A 119 0.38 -1.76 -0.63
CA ILE A 119 -0.88 -2.43 -0.30
C ILE A 119 -1.84 -2.29 -1.47
N ALA A 120 -2.44 -3.40 -1.91
CA ALA A 120 -3.48 -3.43 -2.93
C ALA A 120 -4.83 -3.79 -2.28
N LEU A 121 -5.82 -2.92 -2.42
CA LEU A 121 -7.11 -3.03 -1.75
C LEU A 121 -8.24 -3.39 -2.73
N PRO A 122 -9.06 -4.42 -2.43
CA PRO A 122 -10.17 -4.86 -3.26
C PRO A 122 -11.47 -4.11 -2.92
N ALA A 123 -11.69 -2.93 -3.49
CA ALA A 123 -12.79 -2.02 -3.11
C ALA A 123 -14.19 -2.65 -3.18
N ARG A 124 -14.42 -3.64 -4.05
CA ARG A 124 -15.72 -4.31 -4.18
C ARG A 124 -15.97 -5.42 -3.14
N PHE A 125 -14.97 -5.78 -2.35
CA PHE A 125 -15.01 -6.91 -1.41
C PHE A 125 -14.82 -6.52 0.04
N ILE A 126 -14.49 -5.26 0.32
CA ILE A 126 -14.28 -4.73 1.67
C ILE A 126 -15.04 -3.41 1.84
N SER A 127 -15.36 -3.04 3.07
CA SER A 127 -15.92 -1.71 3.37
C SER A 127 -14.83 -0.63 3.43
N PRO A 128 -15.18 0.67 3.32
CA PRO A 128 -14.22 1.76 3.52
C PRO A 128 -13.53 1.70 4.88
N GLU A 129 -14.27 1.33 5.93
CA GLU A 129 -13.75 1.19 7.30
C GLU A 129 -12.74 0.05 7.41
N GLN A 130 -13.01 -1.08 6.73
CA GLN A 130 -12.04 -2.18 6.63
C GLN A 130 -10.80 -1.76 5.86
N ALA A 131 -10.95 -1.05 4.74
CA ALA A 131 -9.82 -0.51 3.98
C ALA A 131 -8.93 0.40 4.86
N LEU A 132 -9.55 1.24 5.69
CA LEU A 132 -8.83 2.09 6.64
C LEU A 132 -8.12 1.25 7.72
N SER A 133 -8.78 0.25 8.31
CA SER A 133 -8.16 -0.65 9.29
C SER A 133 -6.94 -1.35 8.70
N PHE A 134 -7.06 -1.89 7.48
CA PHE A 134 -5.94 -2.57 6.81
C PHE A 134 -4.80 -1.59 6.50
N LEU A 135 -5.11 -0.37 6.07
CA LEU A 135 -4.09 0.66 5.84
C LEU A 135 -3.34 1.00 7.14
N GLN A 136 -4.04 1.17 8.25
CA GLN A 136 -3.42 1.43 9.55
C GLN A 136 -2.46 0.31 9.96
N ILE A 137 -2.91 -0.95 9.87
CA ILE A 137 -2.06 -2.13 10.13
C ILE A 137 -0.83 -2.13 9.20
N PHE A 138 -1.03 -1.87 7.91
CA PHE A 138 0.06 -1.85 6.93
C PHE A 138 1.11 -0.79 7.24
N LEU A 139 0.71 0.40 7.67
CA LEU A 139 1.61 1.50 7.98
C LEU A 139 2.33 1.34 9.33
N THR A 140 1.76 0.60 10.27
CA THR A 140 2.29 0.46 11.64
C THR A 140 2.96 -0.88 11.94
N THR A 141 2.89 -1.86 11.03
CA THR A 141 3.50 -3.17 11.22
C THR A 141 4.92 -3.20 10.65
N ASP A 142 5.88 -3.58 11.50
CA ASP A 142 7.28 -3.74 11.12
C ASP A 142 7.52 -5.04 10.34
N PHE A 143 8.59 -5.05 9.54
CA PHE A 143 9.14 -6.28 8.99
C PHE A 143 9.88 -7.06 10.07
N GLU A 144 9.63 -8.36 10.18
CA GLU A 144 10.27 -9.21 11.20
C GLU A 144 11.75 -9.51 10.90
N GLY A 145 12.15 -9.42 9.64
CA GLY A 145 13.52 -9.80 9.24
C GLY A 145 13.79 -11.29 9.45
N GLY A 146 14.92 -11.62 10.06
CA GLY A 146 15.28 -13.01 10.38
C GLY A 146 15.24 -13.94 9.16
N ARG A 147 14.56 -15.08 9.29
CA ARG A 147 14.37 -16.05 8.20
C ARG A 147 13.66 -15.50 6.97
N HIS A 148 12.85 -14.44 7.14
CA HIS A 148 12.08 -13.81 6.06
C HIS A 148 12.97 -12.94 5.17
N LEU A 149 14.01 -12.30 5.70
CA LEU A 149 14.92 -11.44 4.95
C LEU A 149 15.50 -12.15 3.73
N ARG A 150 16.07 -13.34 3.91
CA ARG A 150 16.61 -14.15 2.82
C ARG A 150 15.59 -14.43 1.71
N ARG A 151 14.33 -14.66 2.07
CA ARG A 151 13.25 -14.91 1.12
C ARG A 151 12.87 -13.66 0.35
N VAL A 152 12.76 -12.53 1.04
CA VAL A 152 12.48 -11.21 0.43
C VAL A 152 13.59 -10.85 -0.56
N GLU A 153 14.86 -11.02 -0.19
CA GLU A 153 16.00 -10.74 -1.07
C GLU A 153 15.98 -11.60 -2.36
N LYS A 154 15.41 -12.79 -2.30
CA LYS A 154 15.29 -13.69 -3.47
C LYS A 154 14.14 -13.33 -4.41
N ILE A 155 13.16 -12.51 -4.00
CA ILE A 155 12.04 -12.12 -4.87
C ILE A 155 12.52 -11.40 -6.13
N SER A 156 13.53 -10.54 -6.00
CA SER A 156 14.05 -9.74 -7.10
C SER A 156 15.18 -10.42 -7.90
N GLN A 157 15.56 -11.63 -7.52
CA GLN A 157 16.60 -12.36 -8.26
C GLN A 157 16.01 -12.88 -9.57
N THR A 158 16.66 -12.58 -10.66
CA THR A 158 16.41 -13.24 -11.95
C THR A 158 17.12 -14.59 -11.97
N LEU A 159 16.37 -15.63 -12.35
CA LEU A 159 16.93 -16.96 -12.59
C LEU A 159 17.75 -16.98 -13.87
#